data_1e039bcf8f93a8e37e9bbae4ad7667b1
#
_entry.id   1e039bcf8f93a8e37e9bbae4ad7667b1
#
_cell.length_a   1.000
_cell.length_b   1.000
_cell.length_c   1.000
_cell.angle_alpha   90.00
_cell.angle_beta   90.00
_cell.angle_gamma   90.00
#
_symmetry.space_group_name_H-M   'P 1'
#
loop_
_entity.id
_entity.type
_entity.pdbx_description
1 polymer ?
#
loop_
_entity_poly.entity_id
_entity_poly.type
_entity_poly.pdbx_seq_one_letter_code
_entity_poly.pdbx_strand_id
1 'polypeptide(L)'
;MTYLEGVYWDLDGTIANTELEAHLPAFNNAFNDLGVDWNWDTNTYIKLLKINGGKNRIAFYAKSTNENFSEDLILKIHETKQFHYLEIIKKNCVSLKTGVFRLINELHRKNVRQFIVTSSSRSQVNLLVENLFNCFNPFEFIISSDDVELKKPNPLPYLEAVKFSGIKKNNSIVFEDSNPGLKSSLAANLPTIFVPSNIPIVLEENIKLDCILDSLGDENNMSNVIKGPKLRKPYVDYSFLNDYLVFFSDAKN
;
A
#
# COMPACT_ATOMS: atom_id res chain seq x y z
N MET A 1 13.40 -23.41 -13.16
CA MET A 1 11.96 -23.33 -12.86
C MET A 1 11.75 -22.09 -12.02
N THR A 2 10.79 -21.25 -12.41
CA THR A 2 10.40 -20.06 -11.65
C THR A 2 9.40 -20.51 -10.59
N TYR A 3 9.62 -20.20 -9.33
CA TYR A 3 8.72 -20.50 -8.21
C TYR A 3 8.76 -19.35 -7.20
N LEU A 4 7.67 -19.16 -6.48
CA LEU A 4 7.52 -18.04 -5.55
C LEU A 4 8.36 -18.24 -4.30
N GLU A 5 9.36 -17.39 -4.10
CA GLU A 5 10.21 -17.34 -2.92
C GLU A 5 9.88 -16.19 -1.99
N GLY A 6 9.36 -15.07 -2.54
CA GLY A 6 9.07 -13.88 -1.74
C GLY A 6 7.95 -13.02 -2.25
N VAL A 7 7.37 -12.26 -1.33
CA VAL A 7 6.32 -11.26 -1.61
C VAL A 7 6.68 -9.93 -0.95
N TYR A 8 6.62 -8.88 -1.74
CA TYR A 8 6.76 -7.50 -1.29
C TYR A 8 5.36 -6.86 -1.24
N TRP A 9 4.92 -6.53 -0.06
CA TRP A 9 3.63 -5.91 0.18
C TRP A 9 3.76 -4.40 0.31
N ASP A 10 3.02 -3.63 -0.46
CA ASP A 10 2.67 -2.29 -0.01
C ASP A 10 1.75 -2.39 1.22
N LEU A 11 1.63 -1.32 1.99
CA LEU A 11 0.91 -1.33 3.26
C LEU A 11 -0.44 -0.61 3.17
N ASP A 12 -0.39 0.69 2.90
CA ASP A 12 -1.55 1.58 2.98
C ASP A 12 -2.44 1.42 1.74
N GLY A 13 -3.64 0.87 1.91
CA GLY A 13 -4.53 0.53 0.80
C GLY A 13 -4.30 -0.86 0.18
N THR A 14 -3.17 -1.51 0.49
CA THR A 14 -2.85 -2.87 0.03
C THR A 14 -3.07 -3.91 1.14
N ILE A 15 -2.42 -3.79 2.28
CA ILE A 15 -2.64 -4.65 3.45
C ILE A 15 -3.83 -4.16 4.27
N ALA A 16 -3.92 -2.86 4.51
CA ALA A 16 -4.86 -2.26 5.45
C ALA A 16 -5.63 -1.07 4.84
N ASN A 17 -6.84 -0.83 5.34
CA ASN A 17 -7.73 0.24 4.88
C ASN A 17 -7.39 1.61 5.54
N THR A 18 -6.10 1.96 5.60
CA THR A 18 -5.61 3.11 6.37
C THR A 18 -6.10 4.46 5.85
N GLU A 19 -6.33 4.62 4.54
CA GLU A 19 -6.63 5.93 3.96
C GLU A 19 -7.94 6.52 4.49
N LEU A 20 -9.03 5.75 4.51
CA LEU A 20 -10.32 6.21 5.00
C LEU A 20 -10.52 5.98 6.50
N GLU A 21 -9.90 4.94 7.06
CA GLU A 21 -10.10 4.56 8.45
C GLU A 21 -9.13 5.27 9.41
N ALA A 22 -7.99 5.77 8.92
CA ALA A 22 -6.99 6.45 9.74
C ALA A 22 -6.52 7.79 9.18
N HIS A 23 -6.09 7.87 7.92
CA HIS A 23 -5.51 9.10 7.39
C HIS A 23 -6.52 10.24 7.28
N LEU A 24 -7.69 10.01 6.70
CA LEU A 24 -8.74 11.02 6.59
C LEU A 24 -9.23 11.53 7.96
N PRO A 25 -9.61 10.66 8.91
CA PRO A 25 -9.98 11.13 10.25
C PRO A 25 -8.86 11.88 10.97
N ALA A 26 -7.61 11.46 10.80
CA ALA A 26 -6.48 12.15 11.41
C ALA A 26 -6.27 13.57 10.87
N PHE A 27 -6.52 13.80 9.56
CA PHE A 27 -6.50 15.16 9.01
C PHE A 27 -7.59 16.02 9.62
N ASN A 28 -8.83 15.54 9.67
CA ASN A 28 -9.96 16.28 10.21
C ASN A 28 -9.80 16.61 11.70
N ASN A 29 -9.25 15.67 12.49
CA ASN A 29 -8.91 15.90 13.88
C ASN A 29 -7.84 17.00 14.02
N ALA A 30 -6.82 16.97 13.16
CA ALA A 30 -5.75 17.98 13.20
C ALA A 30 -6.28 19.38 12.82
N PHE A 31 -7.19 19.48 11.86
CA PHE A 31 -7.83 20.74 11.51
C PHE A 31 -8.62 21.29 12.70
N ASN A 32 -9.43 20.44 13.32
CA ASN A 32 -10.22 20.84 14.49
C ASN A 32 -9.34 21.32 15.65
N ASP A 33 -8.28 20.58 16.01
CA ASP A 33 -7.39 20.92 17.11
C ASP A 33 -6.65 22.27 16.91
N LEU A 34 -6.39 22.63 15.65
CA LEU A 34 -5.67 23.84 15.29
C LEU A 34 -6.61 25.00 14.91
N GLY A 35 -7.94 24.81 15.04
CA GLY A 35 -8.92 25.84 14.72
C GLY A 35 -8.98 26.18 13.22
N VAL A 36 -8.59 25.24 12.35
CA VAL A 36 -8.75 25.36 10.91
C VAL A 36 -10.15 24.90 10.55
N ASP A 37 -10.94 25.77 9.90
CA ASP A 37 -12.33 25.50 9.54
C ASP A 37 -12.44 24.62 8.28
N TRP A 38 -11.76 23.46 8.33
CA TRP A 38 -11.80 22.43 7.29
C TRP A 38 -12.30 21.10 7.85
N ASN A 39 -13.13 20.46 7.05
CA ASN A 39 -13.53 19.07 7.28
C ASN A 39 -13.59 18.36 5.91
N TRP A 40 -12.56 17.61 5.59
CA TRP A 40 -12.54 16.87 4.32
C TRP A 40 -13.52 15.69 4.39
N ASP A 41 -14.45 15.67 3.44
CA ASP A 41 -15.25 14.49 3.19
C ASP A 41 -14.48 13.47 2.34
N THR A 42 -15.01 12.27 2.19
CA THR A 42 -14.39 11.20 1.39
C THR A 42 -14.13 11.63 -0.04
N ASN A 43 -15.05 12.37 -0.68
CA ASN A 43 -14.89 12.79 -2.07
C ASN A 43 -13.79 13.83 -2.25
N THR A 44 -13.68 14.77 -1.33
CA THR A 44 -12.59 15.76 -1.28
C THR A 44 -11.26 15.05 -1.06
N TYR A 45 -11.21 14.14 -0.10
CA TYR A 45 -9.99 13.40 0.22
C TYR A 45 -9.50 12.55 -0.96
N ILE A 46 -10.39 11.83 -1.64
CA ILE A 46 -10.06 11.05 -2.85
C ILE A 46 -9.42 11.94 -3.93
N LYS A 47 -9.95 13.15 -4.14
CA LYS A 47 -9.34 14.10 -5.10
C LYS A 47 -7.94 14.52 -4.68
N LEU A 48 -7.73 14.72 -3.37
CA LEU A 48 -6.45 15.14 -2.79
C LEU A 48 -5.39 14.01 -2.78
N LEU A 49 -5.79 12.74 -2.85
CA LEU A 49 -4.86 11.62 -2.96
C LEU A 49 -4.01 11.63 -4.24
N LYS A 50 -4.44 12.37 -5.27
CA LYS A 50 -3.60 12.63 -6.46
C LYS A 50 -2.37 13.46 -6.13
N ILE A 51 -2.33 14.13 -5.00
CA ILE A 51 -1.21 14.95 -4.53
C ILE A 51 -0.37 14.09 -3.57
N ASN A 52 0.87 13.80 -3.95
CA ASN A 52 1.77 13.03 -3.12
C ASN A 52 2.21 13.80 -1.86
N GLY A 53 2.09 13.15 -0.69
CA GLY A 53 2.54 13.69 0.59
C GLY A 53 1.51 14.58 1.30
N GLY A 54 1.33 14.35 2.60
CA GLY A 54 0.33 15.04 3.41
C GLY A 54 0.50 16.56 3.46
N LYS A 55 1.73 17.04 3.58
CA LYS A 55 2.05 18.48 3.55
C LYS A 55 1.62 19.12 2.23
N ASN A 56 1.93 18.47 1.11
CA ASN A 56 1.56 18.96 -0.21
C ASN A 56 0.04 19.00 -0.41
N ARG A 57 -0.70 18.02 0.14
CA ARG A 57 -2.17 18.01 0.13
C ARG A 57 -2.74 19.19 0.88
N ILE A 58 -2.21 19.49 2.08
CA ILE A 58 -2.62 20.67 2.89
C ILE A 58 -2.35 21.95 2.11
N ALA A 59 -1.13 22.15 1.60
CA ALA A 59 -0.75 23.32 0.83
C ALA A 59 -1.59 23.52 -0.44
N PHE A 60 -1.85 22.43 -1.16
CA PHE A 60 -2.68 22.46 -2.35
C PHE A 60 -4.13 22.86 -2.02
N TYR A 61 -4.70 22.29 -0.95
CA TYR A 61 -6.08 22.58 -0.56
C TYR A 61 -6.22 24.03 -0.10
N ALA A 62 -5.30 24.54 0.74
CA ALA A 62 -5.26 25.96 1.14
C ALA A 62 -5.28 26.89 -0.08
N LYS A 63 -4.44 26.59 -1.07
CA LYS A 63 -4.38 27.36 -2.32
C LYS A 63 -5.69 27.30 -3.10
N SER A 64 -6.37 26.17 -3.11
CA SER A 64 -7.64 25.96 -3.82
C SER A 64 -8.81 26.65 -3.15
N THR A 65 -8.74 26.91 -1.84
CA THR A 65 -9.72 27.66 -1.05
C THR A 65 -9.37 29.14 -0.88
N ASN A 66 -8.31 29.62 -1.57
CA ASN A 66 -7.79 30.99 -1.47
C ASN A 66 -7.31 31.36 -0.04
N GLU A 67 -6.89 30.37 0.73
CA GLU A 67 -6.29 30.58 2.04
C GLU A 67 -4.77 30.60 1.94
N ASN A 68 -4.14 31.52 2.66
CA ASN A 68 -2.67 31.67 2.64
C ASN A 68 -2.06 31.10 3.93
N PHE A 69 -1.81 29.80 3.93
CA PHE A 69 -1.15 29.12 5.05
C PHE A 69 0.37 29.27 4.95
N SER A 70 1.00 29.64 6.08
CA SER A 70 2.46 29.64 6.19
C SER A 70 3.00 28.18 6.16
N GLU A 71 4.27 28.03 5.80
CA GLU A 71 4.93 26.71 5.85
C GLU A 71 4.91 26.14 7.27
N ASP A 72 5.06 26.98 8.29
CA ASP A 72 5.00 26.56 9.71
C ASP A 72 3.62 26.02 10.08
N LEU A 73 2.53 26.65 9.62
CA LEU A 73 1.19 26.14 9.88
C LEU A 73 0.95 24.80 9.16
N ILE A 74 1.37 24.68 7.91
CA ILE A 74 1.27 23.41 7.15
C ILE A 74 2.05 22.31 7.87
N LEU A 75 3.26 22.61 8.35
CA LEU A 75 4.06 21.66 9.12
C LEU A 75 3.34 21.24 10.41
N LYS A 76 2.82 22.20 11.17
CA LYS A 76 2.12 21.95 12.43
C LYS A 76 0.85 21.11 12.22
N ILE A 77 0.05 21.39 11.18
CA ILE A 77 -1.12 20.59 10.82
C ILE A 77 -0.68 19.15 10.52
N HIS A 78 0.38 19.00 9.73
CA HIS A 78 0.88 17.67 9.38
C HIS A 78 1.39 16.89 10.60
N GLU A 79 2.11 17.51 11.51
CA GLU A 79 2.58 16.88 12.75
C GLU A 79 1.42 16.48 13.66
N THR A 80 0.43 17.37 13.84
CA THR A 80 -0.79 17.07 14.62
C THR A 80 -1.57 15.92 13.97
N LYS A 81 -1.67 15.90 12.63
CA LYS A 81 -2.26 14.78 11.88
C LYS A 81 -1.51 13.47 12.15
N GLN A 82 -0.19 13.48 12.18
CA GLN A 82 0.60 12.27 12.46
C GLN A 82 0.35 11.75 13.88
N PHE A 83 0.23 12.64 14.86
CA PHE A 83 -0.17 12.30 16.22
C PHE A 83 -1.55 11.59 16.23
N HIS A 84 -2.57 12.20 15.60
CA HIS A 84 -3.91 11.59 15.54
C HIS A 84 -3.93 10.26 14.80
N TYR A 85 -3.13 10.12 13.73
CA TYR A 85 -3.00 8.85 13.01
C TYR A 85 -2.53 7.72 13.95
N LEU A 86 -1.46 7.97 14.72
CA LEU A 86 -0.96 6.99 15.68
C LEU A 86 -1.99 6.66 16.77
N GLU A 87 -2.75 7.65 17.27
CA GLU A 87 -3.81 7.43 18.25
C GLU A 87 -4.98 6.60 17.68
N ILE A 88 -5.33 6.78 16.42
CA ILE A 88 -6.35 5.97 15.72
C ILE A 88 -5.85 4.52 15.58
N ILE A 89 -4.60 4.33 15.16
CA ILE A 89 -4.01 2.98 15.06
C ILE A 89 -4.01 2.28 16.42
N LYS A 90 -3.58 2.94 17.50
CA LYS A 90 -3.58 2.37 18.86
C LYS A 90 -4.96 1.89 19.33
N LYS A 91 -6.03 2.48 18.81
CA LYS A 91 -7.41 2.09 19.15
C LYS A 91 -7.93 0.90 18.32
N ASN A 92 -7.08 0.27 17.50
CA ASN A 92 -7.45 -0.84 16.59
C ASN A 92 -8.64 -0.50 15.66
N CYS A 93 -8.66 0.75 15.15
CA CYS A 93 -9.73 1.23 14.27
C CYS A 93 -9.47 0.97 12.79
N VAL A 94 -8.37 0.28 12.45
CA VAL A 94 -8.00 -0.02 11.05
C VAL A 94 -8.18 -1.51 10.79
N SER A 95 -8.86 -1.80 9.68
CA SER A 95 -9.15 -3.16 9.25
C SER A 95 -8.14 -3.65 8.20
N LEU A 96 -7.88 -4.96 8.21
CA LEU A 96 -7.21 -5.65 7.11
C LEU A 96 -8.14 -5.70 5.89
N LYS A 97 -7.54 -5.63 4.71
CA LYS A 97 -8.30 -5.84 3.48
C LYS A 97 -8.69 -7.31 3.31
N THR A 98 -9.79 -7.51 2.58
CA THR A 98 -10.35 -8.85 2.29
C THR A 98 -9.29 -9.79 1.71
N GLY A 99 -9.13 -10.94 2.34
CA GLY A 99 -8.22 -12.01 1.90
C GLY A 99 -6.76 -11.83 2.31
N VAL A 100 -6.34 -10.65 2.80
CA VAL A 100 -4.94 -10.37 3.17
C VAL A 100 -4.46 -11.32 4.26
N PHE A 101 -5.16 -11.39 5.39
CA PHE A 101 -4.75 -12.25 6.50
C PHE A 101 -4.66 -13.73 6.10
N ARG A 102 -5.64 -14.20 5.32
CA ARG A 102 -5.66 -15.56 4.81
C ARG A 102 -4.46 -15.86 3.93
N LEU A 103 -4.17 -14.96 2.95
CA LEU A 103 -3.06 -15.16 2.02
C LEU A 103 -1.71 -15.08 2.73
N ILE A 104 -1.49 -14.10 3.59
CA ILE A 104 -0.27 -13.96 4.39
C ILE A 104 0.01 -15.22 5.20
N ASN A 105 -1.01 -15.79 5.88
CA ASN A 105 -0.86 -17.03 6.64
C ASN A 105 -0.60 -18.25 5.75
N GLU A 106 -1.22 -18.32 4.57
CA GLU A 106 -0.95 -19.38 3.61
C GLU A 106 0.51 -19.34 3.14
N LEU A 107 0.98 -18.15 2.73
CA LEU A 107 2.35 -17.93 2.29
C LEU A 107 3.37 -18.24 3.40
N HIS A 108 3.10 -17.83 4.63
CA HIS A 108 3.94 -18.16 5.78
C HIS A 108 4.07 -19.69 5.98
N ARG A 109 2.96 -20.42 5.93
CA ARG A 109 2.96 -21.91 6.02
C ARG A 109 3.67 -22.58 4.84
N LYS A 110 3.77 -21.90 3.70
CA LYS A 110 4.51 -22.36 2.51
C LYS A 110 5.98 -21.94 2.52
N ASN A 111 6.46 -21.32 3.60
CA ASN A 111 7.81 -20.76 3.74
C ASN A 111 8.15 -19.72 2.66
N VAL A 112 7.15 -19.00 2.13
CA VAL A 112 7.37 -17.84 1.28
C VAL A 112 7.72 -16.65 2.17
N ARG A 113 8.86 -16.04 1.90
CA ARG A 113 9.36 -14.90 2.68
C ARG A 113 8.53 -13.65 2.34
N GLN A 114 8.19 -12.86 3.34
CA GLN A 114 7.29 -11.72 3.18
C GLN A 114 7.91 -10.44 3.72
N PHE A 115 7.73 -9.34 3.01
CA PHE A 115 8.37 -8.07 3.28
C PHE A 115 7.36 -6.94 3.08
N ILE A 116 7.50 -5.84 3.84
CA ILE A 116 6.73 -4.62 3.61
C ILE A 116 7.61 -3.59 2.90
N VAL A 117 7.06 -2.92 1.87
CA VAL A 117 7.70 -1.80 1.17
C VAL A 117 6.70 -0.66 1.07
N THR A 118 6.88 0.39 1.88
CA THR A 118 5.89 1.47 2.03
C THR A 118 6.50 2.86 2.01
N SER A 119 5.67 3.88 1.73
CA SER A 119 6.03 5.29 1.87
C SER A 119 5.72 5.86 3.25
N SER A 120 5.16 5.06 4.17
CA SER A 120 4.90 5.42 5.56
C SER A 120 6.17 5.36 6.40
N SER A 121 6.23 6.09 7.52
CA SER A 121 7.37 6.09 8.42
C SER A 121 7.50 4.77 9.20
N ARG A 122 8.70 4.45 9.63
CA ARG A 122 9.00 3.22 10.39
C ARG A 122 8.11 3.07 11.62
N SER A 123 7.90 4.15 12.36
CA SER A 123 7.08 4.15 13.58
C SER A 123 5.61 3.83 13.28
N GLN A 124 5.07 4.38 12.19
CA GLN A 124 3.68 4.11 11.76
C GLN A 124 3.51 2.65 11.35
N VAL A 125 4.44 2.12 10.55
CA VAL A 125 4.41 0.74 10.07
C VAL A 125 4.48 -0.25 11.23
N ASN A 126 5.44 -0.06 12.15
CA ASN A 126 5.61 -0.96 13.29
C ASN A 126 4.33 -1.02 14.15
N LEU A 127 3.77 0.13 14.48
CA LEU A 127 2.54 0.20 15.27
C LEU A 127 1.35 -0.46 14.54
N LEU A 128 1.21 -0.21 13.23
CA LEU A 128 0.13 -0.79 12.44
C LEU A 128 0.26 -2.31 12.32
N VAL A 129 1.46 -2.82 12.06
CA VAL A 129 1.71 -4.27 11.98
C VAL A 129 1.46 -4.94 13.33
N GLU A 130 1.93 -4.33 14.43
CA GLU A 130 1.67 -4.84 15.78
C GLU A 130 0.15 -4.95 16.07
N ASN A 131 -0.63 -3.92 15.74
CA ASN A 131 -2.07 -3.93 15.95
C ASN A 131 -2.81 -4.92 15.05
N LEU A 132 -2.44 -5.00 13.76
CA LEU A 132 -3.14 -5.86 12.80
C LEU A 132 -2.84 -7.35 12.97
N PHE A 133 -1.64 -7.68 13.43
CA PHE A 133 -1.16 -9.07 13.50
C PHE A 133 -0.87 -9.55 14.93
N ASN A 134 -0.98 -8.69 15.95
CA ASN A 134 -0.67 -9.00 17.35
C ASN A 134 0.72 -9.67 17.52
N CYS A 135 0.77 -10.84 18.13
CA CYS A 135 2.02 -11.60 18.34
C CYS A 135 2.53 -12.31 17.08
N PHE A 136 1.78 -12.30 15.98
CA PHE A 136 2.18 -12.91 14.72
C PHE A 136 2.77 -11.85 13.80
N ASN A 137 4.10 -11.83 13.64
CA ASN A 137 4.75 -10.99 12.64
C ASN A 137 5.25 -11.86 11.48
N PRO A 138 4.54 -11.87 10.32
CA PRO A 138 4.92 -12.66 9.16
C PRO A 138 6.02 -12.01 8.31
N PHE A 139 6.37 -10.76 8.59
CA PHE A 139 7.27 -9.97 7.76
C PHE A 139 8.71 -10.04 8.27
N GLU A 140 9.62 -10.45 7.39
CA GLU A 140 11.04 -10.60 7.71
C GLU A 140 11.74 -9.25 7.89
N PHE A 141 11.41 -8.27 7.04
CA PHE A 141 11.83 -6.88 7.19
C PHE A 141 10.83 -5.90 6.55
N ILE A 142 11.06 -4.63 6.83
CA ILE A 142 10.27 -3.51 6.32
C ILE A 142 11.23 -2.52 5.67
N ILE A 143 10.90 -2.06 4.46
CA ILE A 143 11.46 -0.85 3.84
C ILE A 143 10.42 0.24 3.99
N SER A 144 10.70 1.23 4.82
CA SER A 144 9.86 2.39 5.12
C SER A 144 10.37 3.65 4.42
N SER A 145 9.66 4.76 4.58
CA SER A 145 10.14 6.05 4.07
C SER A 145 11.42 6.55 4.74
N ASP A 146 11.80 5.97 5.89
CA ASP A 146 12.96 6.38 6.67
C ASP A 146 14.23 5.64 6.22
N ASP A 147 14.09 4.58 5.40
CA ASP A 147 15.19 3.74 4.94
C ASP A 147 15.71 4.11 3.55
N VAL A 148 15.02 5.01 2.84
CA VAL A 148 15.34 5.38 1.46
C VAL A 148 15.28 6.89 1.25
N GLU A 149 16.22 7.41 0.48
CA GLU A 149 16.24 8.84 0.12
C GLU A 149 15.11 9.18 -0.88
N LEU A 150 14.82 8.28 -1.82
CA LEU A 150 13.82 8.47 -2.86
C LEU A 150 12.66 7.51 -2.65
N LYS A 151 11.48 8.09 -2.37
CA LYS A 151 10.22 7.36 -2.14
C LYS A 151 9.55 6.99 -3.46
N LYS A 152 8.52 6.11 -3.42
CA LYS A 152 7.63 5.87 -4.55
C LYS A 152 7.13 7.20 -5.13
N PRO A 153 7.16 7.41 -6.45
CA PRO A 153 7.24 6.43 -7.54
C PRO A 153 8.67 6.02 -7.96
N ASN A 154 9.73 6.45 -7.28
CA ASN A 154 11.08 6.01 -7.58
C ASN A 154 11.22 4.50 -7.32
N PRO A 155 11.97 3.72 -8.13
CA PRO A 155 12.15 2.29 -7.93
C PRO A 155 12.99 1.92 -6.70
N LEU A 156 13.70 2.88 -6.10
CA LEU A 156 14.66 2.63 -5.02
C LEU A 156 14.09 1.80 -3.86
N PRO A 157 12.87 2.04 -3.33
CA PRO A 157 12.34 1.23 -2.23
C PRO A 157 12.25 -0.26 -2.57
N TYR A 158 11.82 -0.61 -3.77
CA TYR A 158 11.73 -2.00 -4.22
C TYR A 158 13.09 -2.58 -4.58
N LEU A 159 14.02 -1.79 -5.12
CA LEU A 159 15.39 -2.22 -5.40
C LEU A 159 16.14 -2.55 -4.11
N GLU A 160 16.00 -1.74 -3.07
CA GLU A 160 16.57 -2.03 -1.76
C GLU A 160 15.91 -3.29 -1.15
N ALA A 161 14.59 -3.46 -1.26
CA ALA A 161 13.92 -4.67 -0.81
C ALA A 161 14.45 -5.94 -1.50
N VAL A 162 14.66 -5.90 -2.82
CA VAL A 162 15.28 -7.01 -3.57
C VAL A 162 16.69 -7.28 -3.11
N LYS A 163 17.51 -6.26 -2.90
CA LYS A 163 18.87 -6.35 -2.41
C LYS A 163 18.94 -6.98 -1.02
N PHE A 164 18.12 -6.52 -0.07
CA PHE A 164 18.07 -7.05 1.30
C PHE A 164 17.56 -8.49 1.36
N SER A 165 16.52 -8.82 0.57
CA SER A 165 16.00 -10.19 0.54
C SER A 165 16.94 -11.17 -0.15
N GLY A 166 17.74 -10.73 -1.12
CA GLY A 166 18.53 -11.60 -1.98
C GLY A 166 17.71 -12.47 -2.94
N ILE A 167 16.39 -12.27 -3.01
CA ILE A 167 15.49 -13.04 -3.86
C ILE A 167 15.59 -12.54 -5.30
N LYS A 168 15.62 -13.46 -6.26
CA LYS A 168 15.58 -13.12 -7.67
C LYS A 168 14.23 -12.44 -8.02
N LYS A 169 14.27 -11.38 -8.81
CA LYS A 169 13.07 -10.63 -9.20
C LYS A 169 11.97 -11.53 -9.77
N ASN A 170 12.32 -12.48 -10.63
CA ASN A 170 11.36 -13.41 -11.24
C ASN A 170 10.80 -14.46 -10.27
N ASN A 171 11.33 -14.57 -9.04
CA ASN A 171 10.83 -15.44 -7.98
C ASN A 171 10.11 -14.67 -6.88
N SER A 172 9.78 -13.41 -7.14
CA SER A 172 9.06 -12.55 -6.20
C SER A 172 7.89 -11.84 -6.85
N ILE A 173 6.92 -11.44 -6.04
CA ILE A 173 5.71 -10.70 -6.47
C ILE A 173 5.55 -9.47 -5.60
N VAL A 174 5.12 -8.38 -6.21
CA VAL A 174 4.67 -7.15 -5.52
C VAL A 174 3.15 -7.09 -5.52
N PHE A 175 2.54 -6.74 -4.39
CA PHE A 175 1.16 -6.30 -4.31
C PHE A 175 1.11 -4.78 -4.08
N GLU A 176 0.32 -4.10 -4.91
CA GLU A 176 0.19 -2.63 -4.92
C GLU A 176 -1.23 -2.20 -5.25
N ASP A 177 -1.61 -1.01 -4.77
CA ASP A 177 -2.93 -0.41 -4.99
C ASP A 177 -2.90 0.98 -5.61
N SER A 178 -1.71 1.58 -5.76
CA SER A 178 -1.54 3.00 -6.11
C SER A 178 -0.68 3.22 -7.36
N ASN A 179 -0.96 4.31 -8.12
CA ASN A 179 -0.12 4.69 -9.27
C ASN A 179 1.35 4.92 -8.90
N PRO A 180 1.70 5.62 -7.79
CA PRO A 180 3.10 5.75 -7.40
C PRO A 180 3.77 4.42 -7.06
N GLY A 181 3.09 3.53 -6.37
CA GLY A 181 3.61 2.22 -6.03
C GLY A 181 3.80 1.32 -7.25
N LEU A 182 2.82 1.30 -8.15
CA LEU A 182 2.90 0.57 -9.42
C LEU A 182 4.08 1.06 -10.27
N LYS A 183 4.24 2.39 -10.42
CA LYS A 183 5.41 2.94 -11.13
C LYS A 183 6.73 2.50 -10.51
N SER A 184 6.81 2.52 -9.18
CA SER A 184 8.00 2.11 -8.43
C SER A 184 8.35 0.64 -8.65
N SER A 185 7.39 -0.26 -8.52
CA SER A 185 7.60 -1.72 -8.67
C SER A 185 7.89 -2.12 -10.12
N LEU A 186 7.18 -1.52 -11.09
CA LEU A 186 7.41 -1.77 -12.52
C LEU A 186 8.76 -1.24 -12.98
N ALA A 187 9.18 -0.04 -12.53
CA ALA A 187 10.51 0.50 -12.81
C ALA A 187 11.64 -0.33 -12.16
N ALA A 188 11.34 -1.03 -11.06
CA ALA A 188 12.24 -2.03 -10.47
C ALA A 188 12.25 -3.36 -11.26
N ASN A 189 11.43 -3.50 -12.31
CA ASN A 189 11.25 -4.73 -13.10
C ASN A 189 10.78 -5.93 -12.28
N LEU A 190 9.82 -5.71 -11.36
CA LEU A 190 9.24 -6.77 -10.54
C LEU A 190 7.87 -7.22 -11.08
N PRO A 191 7.56 -8.53 -11.02
CA PRO A 191 6.20 -9.03 -11.21
C PRO A 191 5.25 -8.33 -10.22
N THR A 192 4.26 -7.60 -10.74
CA THR A 192 3.41 -6.74 -9.90
C THR A 192 1.94 -7.06 -10.13
N ILE A 193 1.21 -7.32 -9.07
CA ILE A 193 -0.23 -7.52 -9.03
C ILE A 193 -0.87 -6.26 -8.47
N PHE A 194 -1.78 -5.68 -9.22
CA PHE A 194 -2.61 -4.58 -8.76
C PHE A 194 -3.86 -5.12 -8.06
N VAL A 195 -4.08 -4.66 -6.82
CA VAL A 195 -5.30 -4.93 -6.05
C VAL A 195 -5.83 -3.60 -5.53
N PRO A 196 -6.93 -3.06 -6.10
CA PRO A 196 -7.42 -1.73 -5.75
C PRO A 196 -7.75 -1.63 -4.27
N SER A 197 -7.46 -0.48 -3.69
CA SER A 197 -7.95 -0.12 -2.35
C SER A 197 -9.46 0.18 -2.39
N ASN A 198 -10.05 0.48 -1.23
CA ASN A 198 -11.44 0.93 -1.14
C ASN A 198 -11.64 2.33 -1.75
N ILE A 199 -10.57 2.93 -2.25
CA ILE A 199 -10.58 4.22 -2.94
C ILE A 199 -10.47 3.97 -4.44
N PRO A 200 -11.44 4.42 -5.23
CA PRO A 200 -11.35 4.33 -6.68
C PRO A 200 -10.14 5.12 -7.20
N ILE A 201 -9.25 4.46 -7.89
CA ILE A 201 -8.16 5.12 -8.62
C ILE A 201 -8.33 4.92 -10.12
N VAL A 202 -7.93 5.92 -10.89
CA VAL A 202 -7.77 5.79 -12.33
C VAL A 202 -6.31 5.44 -12.59
N LEU A 203 -6.07 4.28 -13.18
CA LEU A 203 -4.73 3.88 -13.59
C LEU A 203 -4.23 4.83 -14.68
N GLU A 204 -3.00 5.31 -14.54
CA GLU A 204 -2.39 6.16 -15.56
C GLU A 204 -2.13 5.34 -16.84
N GLU A 205 -2.34 5.95 -18.02
CA GLU A 205 -2.27 5.29 -19.33
C GLU A 205 -0.93 4.61 -19.63
N ASN A 206 0.15 5.10 -19.03
CA ASN A 206 1.50 4.56 -19.18
C ASN A 206 1.78 3.34 -18.27
N ILE A 207 0.88 3.01 -17.33
CA ILE A 207 1.01 1.85 -16.45
C ILE A 207 0.46 0.61 -17.17
N LYS A 208 1.37 -0.29 -17.55
CA LYS A 208 1.03 -1.57 -18.16
C LYS A 208 1.19 -2.68 -17.14
N LEU A 209 0.08 -3.30 -16.75
CA LEU A 209 0.04 -4.39 -15.79
C LEU A 209 -0.33 -5.69 -16.49
N ASP A 210 0.26 -6.78 -16.03
CA ASP A 210 -0.04 -8.14 -16.51
C ASP A 210 -1.05 -8.86 -15.61
N CYS A 211 -1.23 -8.36 -14.37
CA CYS A 211 -2.21 -8.92 -13.44
C CYS A 211 -2.95 -7.80 -12.68
N ILE A 212 -4.28 -7.86 -12.76
CA ILE A 212 -5.22 -6.95 -12.10
C ILE A 212 -6.32 -7.80 -11.46
N LEU A 213 -6.51 -7.63 -10.16
CA LEU A 213 -7.55 -8.29 -9.38
C LEU A 213 -8.51 -7.23 -8.83
N ASP A 214 -9.73 -7.62 -8.47
CA ASP A 214 -10.63 -6.74 -7.70
C ASP A 214 -10.37 -6.81 -6.19
N SER A 215 -9.93 -7.97 -5.71
CA SER A 215 -9.57 -8.23 -4.31
C SER A 215 -8.67 -9.46 -4.21
N LEU A 216 -8.17 -9.79 -3.01
CA LEU A 216 -7.51 -11.09 -2.77
C LEU A 216 -8.50 -12.21 -2.46
N GLY A 217 -9.71 -11.87 -2.09
CA GLY A 217 -10.78 -12.80 -1.81
C GLY A 217 -10.58 -13.70 -0.59
N ASP A 218 -11.68 -14.26 -0.15
CA ASP A 218 -11.74 -15.30 0.87
C ASP A 218 -12.93 -16.25 0.55
N GLU A 219 -13.27 -17.15 1.47
CA GLU A 219 -14.36 -18.12 1.27
C GLU A 219 -15.73 -17.47 1.13
N ASN A 220 -15.93 -16.28 1.73
CA ASN A 220 -17.20 -15.55 1.73
C ASN A 220 -17.25 -14.42 0.69
N ASN A 221 -16.10 -13.92 0.28
CA ASN A 221 -15.95 -12.78 -0.63
C ASN A 221 -15.03 -13.19 -1.78
N MET A 222 -15.62 -13.62 -2.88
CA MET A 222 -14.87 -14.11 -4.04
C MET A 222 -14.06 -13.01 -4.71
N SER A 223 -12.85 -13.34 -5.13
CA SER A 223 -12.00 -12.51 -5.99
C SER A 223 -12.30 -12.75 -7.45
N ASN A 224 -12.20 -11.69 -8.28
CA ASN A 224 -12.25 -11.77 -9.72
C ASN A 224 -10.93 -11.30 -10.34
N VAL A 225 -10.48 -12.02 -11.37
CA VAL A 225 -9.36 -11.59 -12.20
C VAL A 225 -9.89 -10.67 -13.29
N ILE A 226 -9.47 -9.40 -13.26
CA ILE A 226 -9.78 -8.44 -14.33
C ILE A 226 -8.80 -8.65 -15.50
N LYS A 227 -7.53 -8.93 -15.17
CA LYS A 227 -6.48 -9.27 -16.13
C LYS A 227 -5.49 -10.24 -15.50
N GLY A 228 -5.01 -11.23 -16.22
CA GLY A 228 -4.01 -12.19 -15.73
C GLY A 228 -4.47 -13.65 -15.87
N PRO A 229 -3.76 -14.59 -15.22
CA PRO A 229 -4.14 -16.00 -15.22
C PRO A 229 -5.46 -16.22 -14.48
N LYS A 230 -6.14 -17.33 -14.77
CA LYS A 230 -7.43 -17.66 -14.11
C LYS A 230 -7.22 -18.16 -12.69
N LEU A 231 -8.09 -17.73 -11.78
CA LEU A 231 -8.21 -18.32 -10.46
C LEU A 231 -8.76 -19.76 -10.55
N ARG A 232 -8.20 -20.66 -9.75
CA ARG A 232 -8.71 -22.04 -9.56
C ARG A 232 -9.63 -22.15 -8.33
N LYS A 233 -9.56 -21.16 -7.44
CA LYS A 233 -10.38 -21.02 -6.22
C LYS A 233 -11.08 -19.67 -6.25
N PRO A 234 -12.08 -19.42 -5.41
CA PRO A 234 -12.75 -18.13 -5.33
C PRO A 234 -11.86 -17.02 -4.70
N TYR A 235 -10.58 -17.28 -4.50
CA TYR A 235 -9.63 -16.35 -3.91
C TYR A 235 -8.20 -16.60 -4.42
N VAL A 236 -7.35 -15.61 -4.28
CA VAL A 236 -5.91 -15.68 -4.60
C VAL A 236 -5.22 -16.61 -3.61
N ASP A 237 -4.52 -17.63 -4.11
CA ASP A 237 -3.75 -18.58 -3.32
C ASP A 237 -2.30 -18.73 -3.83
N TYR A 238 -1.48 -19.49 -3.13
CA TYR A 238 -0.11 -19.77 -3.52
C TYR A 238 0.00 -20.35 -4.94
N SER A 239 -0.96 -21.20 -5.37
CA SER A 239 -0.96 -21.77 -6.71
C SER A 239 -1.16 -20.70 -7.79
N PHE A 240 -2.12 -19.79 -7.59
CA PHE A 240 -2.33 -18.65 -8.49
C PHE A 240 -1.09 -17.78 -8.63
N LEU A 241 -0.38 -17.51 -7.53
CA LEU A 241 0.83 -16.67 -7.56
C LEU A 241 1.96 -17.34 -8.36
N ASN A 242 2.11 -18.66 -8.27
CA ASN A 242 3.06 -19.37 -9.12
C ASN A 242 2.62 -19.39 -10.60
N ASP A 243 1.32 -19.60 -10.88
CA ASP A 243 0.79 -19.52 -12.24
C ASP A 243 1.04 -18.11 -12.83
N TYR A 244 0.91 -17.05 -12.01
CA TYR A 244 1.22 -15.68 -12.45
C TYR A 244 2.72 -15.48 -12.75
N LEU A 245 3.64 -16.02 -11.96
CA LEU A 245 5.07 -15.91 -12.25
C LEU A 245 5.46 -16.59 -13.57
N VAL A 246 4.85 -17.73 -13.88
CA VAL A 246 5.04 -18.40 -15.18
C VAL A 246 4.50 -17.52 -16.30
N PHE A 247 3.26 -17.03 -16.17
CA PHE A 247 2.61 -16.14 -17.14
C PHE A 247 3.46 -14.87 -17.40
N PHE A 248 3.98 -14.23 -16.34
CA PHE A 248 4.84 -13.04 -16.44
C PHE A 248 6.16 -13.33 -17.17
N SER A 249 6.75 -14.49 -16.94
CA SER A 249 8.00 -14.90 -17.60
C SER A 249 7.80 -15.15 -19.09
N ASP A 250 6.69 -15.76 -19.46
CA ASP A 250 6.36 -16.06 -20.86
C ASP A 250 6.02 -14.80 -21.65
N ALA A 251 5.42 -13.80 -21.01
CA ALA A 251 5.10 -12.52 -21.64
C ALA A 251 6.32 -11.62 -21.94
N LYS A 252 7.49 -11.94 -21.35
CA LYS A 252 8.75 -11.20 -21.56
C LYS A 252 9.72 -11.87 -22.54
N ASN A 253 9.44 -13.10 -22.94
CA ASN A 253 10.19 -13.84 -23.97
C ASN A 253 9.52 -13.69 -25.34
#